data_f8a427e952d85e72cf51f30fadf6ef02
#
_entry.id   f8a427e952d85e72cf51f30fadf6ef02
#
_cell.length_a   1.000
_cell.length_b   1.000
_cell.length_c   1.000
_cell.angle_alpha   90.00
_cell.angle_beta   90.00
_cell.angle_gamma   90.00
#
_symmetry.space_group_name_H-M   'P 1'
#
loop_
_entity.id
_entity.type
_entity.pdbx_description
1 polymer ?
#
loop_
_entity_poly.entity_id
_entity_poly.type
_entity_poly.pdbx_seq_one_letter_code
_entity_poly.pdbx_strand_id
1 'polypeptide(L)'
;MAFEDDALERMHTIMSGSHSAMMEHMNRVHRGEPAVMRELAAQGACTPGHLAETTGNSPGRISAILAALEKKGWATRTVDPENRRRVIVRTTPEGRNLVALHRQMREERLRWIFGQMGERRTAEFLDLLAQFMVYTSLCGPGAQAPDEATIAKAFEDNGLQYRPAQDRENITLTAARPEECSFADTDAAARAATAHADQDAAAPPAAPQRG
;
A
#
# COMPACT_ATOMS: atom_id res chain seq x y z
N MET A 1 -10.78 -23.59 25.75
CA MET A 1 -9.85 -22.70 25.04
C MET A 1 -10.41 -21.30 25.17
N ALA A 2 -9.58 -20.32 25.45
CA ALA A 2 -10.01 -18.93 25.49
C ALA A 2 -10.38 -18.48 24.07
N PHE A 3 -11.31 -17.53 23.92
CA PHE A 3 -11.73 -17.07 22.58
C PHE A 3 -10.57 -16.47 21.80
N GLU A 4 -9.56 -15.95 22.50
CA GLU A 4 -8.34 -15.39 21.92
C GLU A 4 -7.52 -16.44 21.16
N ASP A 5 -7.48 -17.70 21.67
CA ASP A 5 -6.76 -18.79 21.00
C ASP A 5 -7.45 -19.17 19.68
N ASP A 6 -8.79 -19.26 19.67
CA ASP A 6 -9.58 -19.50 18.46
C ASP A 6 -9.42 -18.33 17.45
N ALA A 7 -9.47 -17.09 17.93
CA ALA A 7 -9.25 -15.90 17.10
C ALA A 7 -7.85 -15.88 16.47
N LEU A 8 -6.82 -16.27 17.24
CA LEU A 8 -5.45 -16.37 16.74
C LEU A 8 -5.30 -17.45 15.67
N GLU A 9 -5.90 -18.63 15.87
CA GLU A 9 -5.89 -19.72 14.88
C GLU A 9 -6.60 -19.29 13.58
N ARG A 10 -7.75 -18.63 13.69
CA ARG A 10 -8.48 -18.09 12.54
C ARG A 10 -7.67 -16.99 11.81
N MET A 11 -7.01 -16.10 12.56
CA MET A 11 -6.12 -15.10 12.00
C MET A 11 -4.98 -15.77 11.22
N HIS A 12 -4.32 -16.78 11.79
CA HIS A 12 -3.27 -17.53 11.10
C HIS A 12 -3.80 -18.20 9.82
N THR A 13 -4.99 -18.79 9.87
CA THR A 13 -5.63 -19.40 8.69
C THR A 13 -5.89 -18.36 7.60
N ILE A 14 -6.42 -17.19 7.96
CA ILE A 14 -6.63 -16.07 7.03
C ILE A 14 -5.31 -15.59 6.44
N MET A 15 -4.26 -15.46 7.25
CA MET A 15 -2.96 -14.92 6.82
C MET A 15 -2.14 -15.92 6.01
N SER A 16 -2.30 -17.24 6.23
CA SER A 16 -1.54 -18.31 5.57
C SER A 16 -2.23 -18.96 4.37
N GLY A 17 -3.53 -18.74 4.19
CA GLY A 17 -4.32 -19.30 3.10
C GLY A 17 -4.05 -18.64 1.73
N SER A 18 -5.01 -18.75 0.81
CA SER A 18 -4.95 -18.14 -0.54
C SER A 18 -4.75 -16.60 -0.52
N HIS A 19 -4.87 -16.00 0.65
CA HIS A 19 -4.51 -14.60 0.93
C HIS A 19 -2.99 -14.35 1.01
N SER A 20 -2.15 -15.39 1.03
CA SER A 20 -0.69 -15.28 0.98
C SER A 20 -0.24 -14.49 -0.27
N ALA A 21 -0.85 -14.74 -1.42
CA ALA A 21 -0.62 -13.95 -2.64
C ALA A 21 -1.00 -12.47 -2.47
N MET A 22 -2.06 -12.18 -1.73
CA MET A 22 -2.46 -10.81 -1.38
C MET A 22 -1.44 -10.14 -0.46
N MET A 23 -0.95 -10.84 0.56
CA MET A 23 0.09 -10.34 1.47
C MET A 23 1.41 -10.11 0.76
N GLU A 24 1.79 -11.00 -0.15
CA GLU A 24 2.97 -10.83 -0.99
C GLU A 24 2.83 -9.65 -1.95
N HIS A 25 1.65 -9.47 -2.54
CA HIS A 25 1.32 -8.29 -3.35
C HIS A 25 1.40 -7.00 -2.51
N MET A 26 0.82 -6.98 -1.32
CA MET A 26 0.91 -5.84 -0.40
C MET A 26 2.37 -5.53 -0.03
N ASN A 27 3.18 -6.53 0.30
CA ASN A 27 4.60 -6.34 0.61
C ASN A 27 5.38 -5.78 -0.58
N ARG A 28 5.13 -6.24 -1.80
CA ARG A 28 5.74 -5.69 -3.02
C ARG A 28 5.36 -4.23 -3.24
N VAL A 29 4.07 -3.90 -3.06
CA VAL A 29 3.56 -2.54 -3.19
C VAL A 29 4.13 -1.62 -2.11
N HIS A 30 4.41 -2.12 -0.90
CA HIS A 30 4.94 -1.32 0.20
C HIS A 30 6.45 -1.11 0.19
N ARG A 31 7.24 -1.98 -0.48
CA ARG A 31 8.72 -1.94 -0.42
C ARG A 31 9.43 -1.72 -1.76
N GLY A 32 8.75 -1.85 -2.89
CA GLY A 32 9.36 -1.78 -4.21
C GLY A 32 9.30 -0.38 -4.85
N GLU A 33 9.47 -0.35 -6.18
CA GLU A 33 9.31 0.87 -6.98
C GLU A 33 8.02 1.65 -6.65
N PRO A 34 6.83 0.99 -6.45
CA PRO A 34 5.61 1.72 -6.14
C PRO A 34 5.66 2.48 -4.82
N ALA A 35 6.36 1.97 -3.80
CA ALA A 35 6.53 2.66 -2.52
C ALA A 35 7.39 3.91 -2.68
N VAL A 36 8.52 3.77 -3.38
CA VAL A 36 9.44 4.89 -3.69
C VAL A 36 8.73 5.96 -4.50
N MET A 37 7.96 5.57 -5.51
CA MET A 37 7.21 6.51 -6.35
C MET A 37 6.12 7.25 -5.57
N ARG A 38 5.42 6.58 -4.64
CA ARG A 38 4.43 7.25 -3.78
C ARG A 38 5.07 8.27 -2.85
N GLU A 39 6.19 7.90 -2.23
CA GLU A 39 6.94 8.81 -1.34
C GLU A 39 7.44 10.03 -2.12
N LEU A 40 8.04 9.82 -3.28
CA LEU A 40 8.48 10.90 -4.18
C LEU A 40 7.32 11.81 -4.60
N ALA A 41 6.14 11.24 -4.87
CA ALA A 41 4.97 12.03 -5.26
C ALA A 41 4.39 12.83 -4.08
N ALA A 42 4.46 12.30 -2.86
CA ALA A 42 3.98 12.97 -1.65
C ALA A 42 4.91 14.13 -1.24
N GLN A 43 6.23 13.92 -1.27
CA GLN A 43 7.22 14.90 -0.83
C GLN A 43 7.65 15.89 -1.93
N GLY A 44 7.38 15.56 -3.19
CA GLY A 44 7.83 16.34 -4.36
C GLY A 44 9.34 16.23 -4.64
N ALA A 45 10.18 16.27 -3.62
CA ALA A 45 11.63 16.14 -3.72
C ALA A 45 12.21 15.53 -2.45
N CYS A 46 13.03 14.48 -2.54
CA CYS A 46 13.68 13.87 -1.39
C CYS A 46 15.07 13.32 -1.73
N THR A 47 15.81 12.96 -0.68
CA THR A 47 17.12 12.32 -0.82
C THR A 47 16.97 10.81 -0.89
N PRO A 48 17.95 10.09 -1.49
CA PRO A 48 17.99 8.63 -1.44
C PRO A 48 18.00 8.07 0.00
N GLY A 49 18.63 8.78 0.94
CA GLY A 49 18.63 8.40 2.36
C GLY A 49 17.24 8.43 2.98
N HIS A 50 16.49 9.53 2.77
CA HIS A 50 15.09 9.64 3.20
C HIS A 50 14.23 8.51 2.62
N LEU A 51 14.38 8.21 1.32
CA LEU A 51 13.66 7.11 0.68
C LEU A 51 14.01 5.74 1.28
N ALA A 52 15.27 5.52 1.66
CA ALA A 52 15.69 4.30 2.32
C ALA A 52 15.00 4.13 3.68
N GLU A 53 14.99 5.19 4.47
CA GLU A 53 14.39 5.23 5.80
C GLU A 53 12.86 5.02 5.74
N THR A 54 12.15 5.82 4.95
CA THR A 54 10.68 5.80 4.89
C THR A 54 10.10 4.54 4.25
N THR A 55 10.82 3.93 3.29
CA THR A 55 10.36 2.70 2.61
C THR A 55 10.94 1.41 3.20
N GLY A 56 11.80 1.51 4.21
CA GLY A 56 12.45 0.35 4.84
C GLY A 56 13.34 -0.45 3.88
N ASN A 57 13.92 0.21 2.87
CA ASN A 57 14.83 -0.40 1.92
C ASN A 57 16.28 -0.08 2.27
N SER A 58 17.21 -0.99 1.95
CA SER A 58 18.64 -0.70 2.07
C SER A 58 19.08 0.38 1.05
N PRO A 59 20.14 1.16 1.34
CA PRO A 59 20.66 2.17 0.41
C PRO A 59 21.01 1.61 -0.97
N GLY A 60 21.57 0.38 -1.04
CA GLY A 60 21.88 -0.29 -2.28
C GLY A 60 20.62 -0.62 -3.09
N ARG A 61 19.54 -1.07 -2.42
CA ARG A 61 18.26 -1.35 -3.06
C ARG A 61 17.61 -0.07 -3.57
N ILE A 62 17.63 1.02 -2.80
CA ILE A 62 17.14 2.33 -3.26
C ILE A 62 17.91 2.79 -4.49
N SER A 63 19.24 2.64 -4.51
CA SER A 63 20.05 3.03 -5.67
C SER A 63 19.64 2.27 -6.94
N ALA A 64 19.39 0.96 -6.83
CA ALA A 64 18.91 0.14 -7.93
C ALA A 64 17.49 0.53 -8.40
N ILE A 65 16.57 0.76 -7.45
CA ILE A 65 15.21 1.21 -7.76
C ILE A 65 15.25 2.56 -8.49
N LEU A 66 16.01 3.54 -7.98
CA LEU A 66 16.11 4.85 -8.61
C LEU A 66 16.71 4.78 -10.01
N ALA A 67 17.70 3.93 -10.24
CA ALA A 67 18.26 3.71 -11.58
C ALA A 67 17.20 3.14 -12.54
N ALA A 68 16.36 2.21 -12.08
CA ALA A 68 15.26 1.67 -12.87
C ALA A 68 14.19 2.74 -13.16
N LEU A 69 13.84 3.57 -12.18
CA LEU A 69 12.86 4.65 -12.36
C LEU A 69 13.36 5.74 -13.33
N GLU A 70 14.66 6.06 -13.30
CA GLU A 70 15.27 6.98 -14.27
C GLU A 70 15.25 6.38 -15.67
N LYS A 71 15.61 5.11 -15.84
CA LYS A 71 15.55 4.40 -17.13
C LYS A 71 14.14 4.42 -17.73
N LYS A 72 13.11 4.36 -16.86
CA LYS A 72 11.69 4.42 -17.26
C LYS A 72 11.20 5.87 -17.47
N GLY A 73 12.02 6.87 -17.22
CA GLY A 73 11.64 8.28 -17.30
C GLY A 73 10.67 8.77 -16.22
N TRP A 74 10.53 8.05 -15.10
CA TRP A 74 9.57 8.37 -14.03
C TRP A 74 10.15 9.19 -12.89
N ALA A 75 11.47 9.20 -12.77
CA ALA A 75 12.19 10.02 -11.80
C ALA A 75 13.45 10.63 -12.41
N THR A 76 13.95 11.70 -11.79
CA THR A 76 15.23 12.34 -12.12
C THR A 76 16.04 12.53 -10.86
N ARG A 77 17.37 12.43 -10.99
CA ARG A 77 18.34 12.80 -9.95
C ARG A 77 19.10 14.05 -10.35
N THR A 78 19.22 14.99 -9.43
CA THR A 78 20.00 16.21 -9.60
C THR A 78 20.88 16.42 -8.39
N VAL A 79 22.06 16.99 -8.60
CA VAL A 79 22.90 17.42 -7.50
C VAL A 79 22.28 18.69 -6.91
N ASP A 80 22.23 18.78 -5.57
CA ASP A 80 21.72 19.95 -4.87
C ASP A 80 22.66 21.14 -5.15
N PRO A 81 22.15 22.27 -5.67
CA PRO A 81 22.97 23.46 -5.95
C PRO A 81 23.66 24.03 -4.71
N GLU A 82 23.02 23.91 -3.53
CA GLU A 82 23.54 24.43 -2.28
C GLU A 82 24.50 23.45 -1.59
N ASN A 83 24.39 22.15 -1.91
CA ASN A 83 25.25 21.13 -1.34
C ASN A 83 25.60 20.06 -2.38
N ARG A 84 26.74 20.22 -3.05
CA ARG A 84 27.23 19.30 -4.10
C ARG A 84 27.42 17.85 -3.66
N ARG A 85 27.38 17.56 -2.37
CA ARG A 85 27.44 16.19 -1.82
C ARG A 85 26.04 15.55 -1.70
N ARG A 86 24.97 16.36 -1.90
CA ARG A 86 23.59 15.93 -1.73
C ARG A 86 22.96 15.69 -3.09
N VAL A 87 22.32 14.55 -3.25
CA VAL A 87 21.50 14.21 -4.42
C VAL A 87 20.04 14.40 -4.06
N ILE A 88 19.31 15.09 -4.93
CA ILE A 88 17.85 15.26 -4.83
C ILE A 88 17.19 14.47 -5.94
N VAL A 89 16.18 13.70 -5.56
CA VAL A 89 15.34 12.92 -6.47
C VAL A 89 13.98 13.56 -6.59
N ARG A 90 13.45 13.64 -7.81
CA ARG A 90 12.11 14.18 -8.11
C ARG A 90 11.38 13.26 -9.07
N THR A 91 10.04 13.24 -8.98
CA THR A 91 9.21 12.61 -10.00
C THR A 91 9.14 13.50 -11.25
N THR A 92 9.13 12.86 -12.42
CA THR A 92 8.77 13.54 -13.69
C THR A 92 7.25 13.73 -13.78
N PRO A 93 6.75 14.50 -14.77
CA PRO A 93 5.32 14.55 -15.07
C PRO A 93 4.72 13.15 -15.34
N GLU A 94 5.43 12.32 -16.11
CA GLU A 94 5.05 10.94 -16.45
C GLU A 94 4.98 10.07 -15.18
N GLY A 95 5.97 10.19 -14.29
CA GLY A 95 5.97 9.50 -13.01
C GLY A 95 4.80 9.92 -12.12
N ARG A 96 4.43 11.20 -12.10
CA ARG A 96 3.25 11.68 -11.36
C ARG A 96 1.96 11.11 -11.92
N ASN A 97 1.81 11.09 -13.24
CA ASN A 97 0.64 10.51 -13.91
C ASN A 97 0.50 9.02 -13.59
N LEU A 98 1.60 8.27 -13.58
CA LEU A 98 1.61 6.86 -13.19
C LEU A 98 1.14 6.65 -11.75
N VAL A 99 1.63 7.47 -10.80
CA VAL A 99 1.20 7.39 -9.39
C VAL A 99 -0.29 7.71 -9.25
N ALA A 100 -0.77 8.72 -9.97
CA ALA A 100 -2.19 9.08 -9.98
C ALA A 100 -3.06 7.93 -10.54
N LEU A 101 -2.66 7.31 -11.66
CA LEU A 101 -3.34 6.16 -12.25
C LEU A 101 -3.39 4.97 -11.28
N HIS A 102 -2.27 4.61 -10.67
CA HIS A 102 -2.23 3.52 -9.69
C HIS A 102 -3.07 3.82 -8.45
N ARG A 103 -3.16 5.08 -8.03
CA ARG A 103 -4.05 5.49 -6.94
C ARG A 103 -5.50 5.29 -7.34
N GLN A 104 -5.92 5.77 -8.51
CA GLN A 104 -7.27 5.60 -9.02
C GLN A 104 -7.67 4.13 -9.10
N MET A 105 -6.83 3.27 -9.69
CA MET A 105 -7.09 1.83 -9.78
C MET A 105 -7.26 1.16 -8.41
N ARG A 106 -6.48 1.57 -7.39
CA ARG A 106 -6.66 1.07 -6.02
C ARG A 106 -7.98 1.53 -5.42
N GLU A 107 -8.33 2.80 -5.60
CA GLU A 107 -9.59 3.36 -5.10
C GLU A 107 -10.79 2.68 -5.75
N GLU A 108 -10.77 2.43 -7.05
CA GLU A 108 -11.81 1.72 -7.79
C GLU A 108 -11.97 0.28 -7.28
N ARG A 109 -10.85 -0.43 -7.05
CA ARG A 109 -10.87 -1.77 -6.47
C ARG A 109 -11.49 -1.78 -5.08
N LEU A 110 -11.10 -0.84 -4.21
CA LEU A 110 -11.67 -0.74 -2.87
C LEU A 110 -13.16 -0.39 -2.91
N ARG A 111 -13.59 0.51 -3.80
CA ARG A 111 -15.01 0.81 -3.98
C ARG A 111 -15.80 -0.43 -4.41
N TRP A 112 -15.24 -1.24 -5.32
CA TRP A 112 -15.86 -2.49 -5.72
C TRP A 112 -15.98 -3.47 -4.54
N ILE A 113 -14.89 -3.68 -3.77
CA ILE A 113 -14.88 -4.55 -2.58
C ILE A 113 -15.94 -4.09 -1.58
N PHE A 114 -15.95 -2.80 -1.24
CA PHE A 114 -16.91 -2.24 -0.29
C PHE A 114 -18.36 -2.34 -0.81
N GLY A 115 -18.54 -2.22 -2.12
CA GLY A 115 -19.83 -2.47 -2.75
C GLY A 115 -20.32 -3.92 -2.56
N GLN A 116 -19.40 -4.92 -2.66
CA GLN A 116 -19.75 -6.33 -2.39
C GLN A 116 -20.05 -6.59 -0.90
N MET A 117 -19.37 -5.89 0.00
CA MET A 117 -19.61 -6.00 1.45
C MET A 117 -20.94 -5.36 1.86
N GLY A 118 -21.37 -4.31 1.16
CA GLY A 118 -22.50 -3.47 1.53
C GLY A 118 -22.18 -2.47 2.63
N GLU A 119 -23.00 -1.42 2.74
CA GLU A 119 -22.74 -0.24 3.58
C GLU A 119 -22.50 -0.60 5.06
N ARG A 120 -23.42 -1.36 5.66
CA ARG A 120 -23.35 -1.70 7.08
C ARG A 120 -22.09 -2.49 7.43
N ARG A 121 -21.81 -3.56 6.67
CA ARG A 121 -20.61 -4.41 6.92
C ARG A 121 -19.32 -3.66 6.66
N THR A 122 -19.32 -2.77 5.69
CA THR A 122 -18.15 -1.91 5.42
C THR A 122 -17.88 -0.97 6.58
N ALA A 123 -18.93 -0.33 7.14
CA ALA A 123 -18.78 0.54 8.30
C ALA A 123 -18.26 -0.23 9.53
N GLU A 124 -18.86 -1.39 9.84
CA GLU A 124 -18.43 -2.27 10.93
C GLU A 124 -16.96 -2.72 10.74
N PHE A 125 -16.60 -3.12 9.53
CA PHE A 125 -15.23 -3.54 9.19
C PHE A 125 -14.22 -2.40 9.39
N LEU A 126 -14.52 -1.19 8.90
CA LEU A 126 -13.62 -0.05 9.01
C LEU A 126 -13.47 0.40 10.46
N ASP A 127 -14.54 0.36 11.25
CA ASP A 127 -14.49 0.66 12.69
C ASP A 127 -13.61 -0.36 13.45
N LEU A 128 -13.82 -1.66 13.22
CA LEU A 128 -13.00 -2.72 13.81
C LEU A 128 -11.54 -2.67 13.34
N LEU A 129 -11.31 -2.36 12.07
CA LEU A 129 -9.96 -2.22 11.53
C LEU A 129 -9.23 -1.03 12.19
N ALA A 130 -9.91 0.11 12.35
CA ALA A 130 -9.33 1.27 13.00
C ALA A 130 -8.96 0.96 14.45
N GLN A 131 -9.84 0.30 15.20
CA GLN A 131 -9.57 -0.14 16.58
C GLN A 131 -8.38 -1.13 16.61
N PHE A 132 -8.35 -2.12 15.71
CA PHE A 132 -7.25 -3.08 15.61
C PHE A 132 -5.91 -2.39 15.33
N MET A 133 -5.89 -1.38 14.47
CA MET A 133 -4.68 -0.60 14.18
C MET A 133 -4.18 0.19 15.41
N VAL A 134 -5.08 0.74 16.23
CA VAL A 134 -4.70 1.40 17.49
C VAL A 134 -4.09 0.39 18.46
N TYR A 135 -4.74 -0.77 18.67
CA TYR A 135 -4.19 -1.81 19.53
C TYR A 135 -2.80 -2.31 19.06
N THR A 136 -2.63 -2.53 17.75
CA THR A 136 -1.32 -2.95 17.22
C THR A 136 -0.24 -1.90 17.38
N SER A 137 -0.57 -0.60 17.36
CA SER A 137 0.40 0.47 17.62
C SER A 137 0.91 0.50 19.05
N LEU A 138 0.13 -0.04 19.99
CA LEU A 138 0.49 -0.16 21.41
C LEU A 138 1.31 -1.43 21.72
N CYS A 139 1.32 -2.41 20.82
CA CYS A 139 1.99 -3.71 20.99
C CYS A 139 3.37 -3.68 20.31
N GLY A 140 4.40 -3.17 21.00
CA GLY A 140 5.79 -3.26 20.52
C GLY A 140 6.47 -4.56 20.92
N PRO A 141 7.57 -4.98 20.23
CA PRO A 141 8.36 -6.13 20.65
C PRO A 141 8.91 -5.91 22.07
N GLY A 142 8.53 -6.78 23.02
CA GLY A 142 8.97 -6.70 24.42
C GLY A 142 8.24 -5.64 25.25
N ALA A 143 7.23 -4.95 24.73
CA ALA A 143 6.41 -4.04 25.50
C ALA A 143 5.51 -4.83 26.47
N GLN A 144 5.36 -4.32 27.71
CA GLN A 144 4.31 -4.80 28.60
C GLN A 144 2.94 -4.38 28.05
N ALA A 145 1.90 -5.17 28.39
CA ALA A 145 0.54 -4.80 28.06
C ALA A 145 0.24 -3.40 28.61
N PRO A 146 -0.25 -2.46 27.78
CA PRO A 146 -0.54 -1.10 28.22
C PRO A 146 -1.69 -1.10 29.21
N ASP A 147 -1.67 -0.13 30.14
CA ASP A 147 -2.79 0.09 31.04
C ASP A 147 -3.99 0.72 30.31
N GLU A 148 -5.14 0.67 30.95
CA GLU A 148 -6.39 1.13 30.36
C GLU A 148 -6.37 2.63 30.02
N ALA A 149 -5.69 3.45 30.83
CA ALA A 149 -5.58 4.89 30.57
C ALA A 149 -4.75 5.18 29.31
N THR A 150 -3.66 4.43 29.09
CA THR A 150 -2.84 4.51 27.86
C THR A 150 -3.64 4.09 26.63
N ILE A 151 -4.45 3.02 26.74
CA ILE A 151 -5.31 2.58 25.66
C ILE A 151 -6.36 3.65 25.35
N ALA A 152 -7.08 4.13 26.35
CA ALA A 152 -8.12 5.16 26.17
C ALA A 152 -7.57 6.41 25.49
N LYS A 153 -6.40 6.88 25.93
CA LYS A 153 -5.71 8.02 25.29
C LYS A 153 -5.34 7.76 23.84
N ALA A 154 -4.81 6.58 23.52
CA ALA A 154 -4.45 6.24 22.14
C ALA A 154 -5.69 6.22 21.23
N PHE A 155 -6.84 5.78 21.72
CA PHE A 155 -8.10 5.85 20.99
C PHE A 155 -8.54 7.30 20.78
N GLU A 156 -8.50 8.14 21.81
CA GLU A 156 -8.83 9.57 21.71
C GLU A 156 -7.92 10.30 20.71
N ASP A 157 -6.62 10.08 20.79
CA ASP A 157 -5.61 10.67 19.88
C ASP A 157 -5.87 10.30 18.40
N ASN A 158 -6.55 9.16 18.15
CA ASN A 158 -6.95 8.70 16.82
C ASN A 158 -8.42 9.02 16.48
N GLY A 159 -9.12 9.81 17.30
CA GLY A 159 -10.52 10.20 17.08
C GLY A 159 -11.52 9.05 17.25
N LEU A 160 -11.14 8.00 17.97
CA LEU A 160 -11.98 6.83 18.23
C LEU A 160 -12.48 6.82 19.68
N GLN A 161 -13.66 6.23 19.90
CA GLN A 161 -14.16 6.00 21.25
C GLN A 161 -13.63 4.67 21.78
N TYR A 162 -12.92 4.72 22.90
CA TYR A 162 -12.54 3.52 23.63
C TYR A 162 -13.75 2.96 24.39
N ARG A 163 -14.01 1.65 24.22
CA ARG A 163 -14.98 0.87 25.01
C ARG A 163 -14.25 -0.32 25.61
N PRO A 164 -14.24 -0.48 26.95
CA PRO A 164 -13.66 -1.64 27.61
C PRO A 164 -14.28 -2.96 27.10
N ALA A 165 -13.49 -4.03 27.12
CA ALA A 165 -13.95 -5.33 26.61
C ALA A 165 -15.21 -5.87 27.32
N GLN A 166 -15.42 -5.48 28.56
CA GLN A 166 -16.58 -5.88 29.38
C GLN A 166 -17.90 -5.27 28.88
N ASP A 167 -17.86 -4.15 28.17
CA ASP A 167 -19.04 -3.44 27.65
C ASP A 167 -19.35 -3.82 26.18
N ARG A 168 -18.63 -4.79 25.63
CA ARG A 168 -18.84 -5.24 24.25
C ARG A 168 -19.81 -6.42 24.23
N GLU A 169 -21.02 -6.20 23.72
CA GLU A 169 -21.92 -7.28 23.38
C GLU A 169 -21.25 -8.25 22.38
N ASN A 170 -21.39 -9.54 22.63
CA ASN A 170 -20.89 -10.61 21.75
C ASN A 170 -21.53 -10.47 20.37
N ILE A 171 -20.83 -9.85 19.43
CA ILE A 171 -21.24 -9.84 18.02
C ILE A 171 -20.97 -11.24 17.45
N THR A 172 -22.01 -12.03 17.30
CA THR A 172 -21.92 -13.33 16.63
C THR A 172 -21.69 -13.10 15.14
N LEU A 173 -20.45 -13.18 14.68
CA LEU A 173 -20.11 -13.17 13.26
C LEU A 173 -20.55 -14.50 12.63
N THR A 174 -21.70 -14.50 11.98
CA THR A 174 -22.12 -15.61 11.14
C THR A 174 -21.26 -15.61 9.88
N ALA A 175 -20.31 -16.53 9.83
CA ALA A 175 -19.45 -16.73 8.66
C ALA A 175 -20.31 -17.13 7.44
N ALA A 176 -20.48 -16.21 6.49
CA ALA A 176 -20.93 -16.60 5.15
C ALA A 176 -19.78 -17.37 4.48
N ARG A 177 -20.08 -18.58 3.96
CA ARG A 177 -19.11 -19.39 3.21
C ARG A 177 -18.62 -18.61 2.00
N PRO A 178 -17.31 -18.60 1.72
CA PRO A 178 -16.79 -18.04 0.47
C PRO A 178 -17.13 -18.99 -0.67
N GLU A 179 -18.14 -18.68 -1.47
CA GLU A 179 -18.23 -19.23 -2.82
C GLU A 179 -17.20 -18.48 -3.67
N GLU A 180 -16.34 -19.26 -4.25
CA GLU A 180 -15.25 -19.01 -5.19
C GLU A 180 -15.15 -17.61 -5.79
N CYS A 181 -14.33 -16.74 -5.20
CA CYS A 181 -13.77 -15.57 -5.89
C CYS A 181 -12.51 -15.99 -6.65
N SER A 182 -12.68 -16.35 -7.91
CA SER A 182 -11.58 -16.47 -8.87
C SER A 182 -11.05 -15.07 -9.18
N PHE A 183 -9.95 -14.68 -8.56
CA PHE A 183 -9.15 -13.54 -8.99
C PHE A 183 -8.26 -13.96 -10.18
N ALA A 184 -8.86 -14.06 -11.37
CA ALA A 184 -8.09 -14.18 -12.58
C ALA A 184 -7.39 -12.85 -12.90
N ASP A 185 -6.07 -12.89 -12.83
CA ASP A 185 -5.08 -12.10 -13.59
C ASP A 185 -5.24 -10.56 -13.66
N THR A 186 -5.01 -9.88 -12.53
CA THR A 186 -4.74 -8.42 -12.56
C THR A 186 -3.33 -8.09 -13.08
N ASP A 187 -2.43 -9.06 -13.20
CA ASP A 187 -1.11 -8.91 -13.84
C ASP A 187 -1.20 -8.86 -15.37
N ALA A 188 -2.25 -9.40 -15.97
CA ALA A 188 -2.46 -9.35 -17.42
C ALA A 188 -2.83 -7.93 -17.90
N ALA A 189 -3.63 -7.20 -17.14
CA ALA A 189 -3.99 -5.82 -17.47
C ALA A 189 -2.79 -4.86 -17.36
N ALA A 190 -1.91 -5.07 -16.37
CA ALA A 190 -0.70 -4.28 -16.21
C ALA A 190 0.34 -4.60 -17.34
N ARG A 191 0.41 -5.85 -17.80
CA ARG A 191 1.25 -6.26 -18.95
C ARG A 191 0.69 -5.75 -20.27
N ALA A 192 -0.63 -5.69 -20.44
CA ALA A 192 -1.26 -5.15 -21.64
C ALA A 192 -1.05 -3.64 -21.78
N ALA A 193 -1.09 -2.89 -20.65
CA ALA A 193 -0.80 -1.46 -20.67
C ALA A 193 0.66 -1.13 -21.00
N THR A 194 1.61 -1.98 -20.58
CA THR A 194 3.04 -1.83 -20.96
C THR A 194 3.31 -2.28 -22.40
N ALA A 195 2.59 -3.28 -22.92
CA ALA A 195 2.74 -3.72 -24.30
C ALA A 195 2.18 -2.71 -25.32
N HIS A 196 1.15 -1.93 -24.94
CA HIS A 196 0.61 -0.87 -25.80
C HIS A 196 1.54 0.36 -25.90
N ALA A 197 2.27 0.65 -24.82
CA ALA A 197 3.27 1.73 -24.82
C ALA A 197 4.49 1.42 -25.69
N ASP A 198 4.86 0.13 -25.83
CA ASP A 198 5.97 -0.31 -26.70
C ASP A 198 5.57 -0.39 -28.19
N GLN A 199 4.30 -0.54 -28.52
CA GLN A 199 3.84 -0.56 -29.91
C GLN A 199 3.74 0.84 -30.54
N ASP A 200 3.42 1.87 -29.75
CA ASP A 200 3.40 3.27 -30.24
C ASP A 200 4.81 3.86 -30.43
N ALA A 201 5.83 3.29 -29.79
CA ALA A 201 7.23 3.69 -29.96
C ALA A 201 7.90 3.11 -31.23
N ALA A 202 7.28 2.16 -31.93
CA ALA A 202 7.85 1.42 -33.07
C ALA A 202 7.31 1.87 -34.45
N ALA A 203 6.52 2.95 -34.55
CA ALA A 203 6.07 3.45 -35.85
C ALA A 203 7.20 4.25 -36.52
N PRO A 204 7.67 3.89 -37.72
CA PRO A 204 8.71 4.64 -38.46
C PRO A 204 8.13 5.97 -38.97
N PRO A 205 8.95 7.07 -39.01
CA PRO A 205 8.49 8.37 -39.47
C PRO A 205 8.09 8.28 -40.96
N ALA A 206 6.90 8.82 -41.27
CA ALA A 206 6.40 8.89 -42.65
C ALA A 206 7.38 9.68 -43.53
N ALA A 207 7.73 9.10 -44.69
CA ALA A 207 8.60 9.71 -45.68
C ALA A 207 7.96 10.98 -46.30
N PRO A 208 8.72 12.05 -46.58
CA PRO A 208 8.18 13.26 -47.19
C PRO A 208 7.76 12.93 -48.65
N GLN A 209 6.52 13.24 -48.94
CA GLN A 209 6.03 13.21 -50.34
C GLN A 209 6.67 14.37 -51.10
N ARG A 210 7.43 14.03 -52.10
CA ARG A 210 7.86 14.99 -53.14
C ARG A 210 6.75 15.15 -54.16
N GLY A 211 6.29 16.31 -54.37
CA GLY A 211 5.46 16.78 -55.46
C GLY A 211 5.82 18.24 -55.76
#